data_ef43c9554d80c5545e8f3813cfebd3c3
#
_entry.id   ef43c9554d80c5545e8f3813cfebd3c3
#
_cell.length_a   1.000
_cell.length_b   1.000
_cell.length_c   1.000
_cell.angle_alpha   90.00
_cell.angle_beta   90.00
_cell.angle_gamma   90.00
#
_symmetry.space_group_name_H-M   'P 1'
#
loop_
_entity.id
_entity.type
_entity.pdbx_description
1 polymer ?
#
loop_
_entity_poly.entity_id
_entity_poly.type
_entity_poly.pdbx_seq_one_letter_code
_entity_poly.pdbx_strand_id
1 'polypeptide(L)'
;MLQIFNSLTRQKEEFRPIEPGKVRMYVCGMTVYDYCHVGHARVMVVFDVALRWLRDSGYDVCYVRNITDIDDKIIRRAQENGEDFHALTDRFIQAMHQDLAALGILPPTHEPRATEAITDIIALIQTLIDKNFAYVGGSGDVYYDVSRFAHYGQLANKKLDDLRAGSRVEIEEAKEDP
;
A
#
# COMPACT_ATOMS: atom_id res chain seq x y z
N MET A 1 -10.97 10.54 -25.25
CA MET A 1 -9.88 9.73 -24.66
C MET A 1 -9.86 9.94 -23.15
N LEU A 2 -9.57 8.90 -22.37
CA LEU A 2 -9.49 9.00 -20.91
C LEU A 2 -8.30 9.88 -20.51
N GLN A 3 -8.53 10.82 -19.60
CA GLN A 3 -7.48 11.64 -19.01
C GLN A 3 -7.44 11.43 -17.51
N ILE A 4 -6.24 11.21 -16.97
CA ILE A 4 -6.00 10.99 -15.54
C ILE A 4 -5.00 12.04 -15.04
N PHE A 5 -5.21 12.51 -13.82
CA PHE A 5 -4.24 13.39 -13.17
C PHE A 5 -3.02 12.57 -12.77
N ASN A 6 -1.86 12.93 -13.30
CA ASN A 6 -0.59 12.31 -12.97
C ASN A 6 0.08 13.09 -11.82
N SER A 7 0.24 12.44 -10.67
CA SER A 7 0.84 13.08 -9.50
C SER A 7 2.32 13.45 -9.70
N LEU A 8 3.03 12.73 -10.59
CA LEU A 8 4.44 13.00 -10.89
C LEU A 8 4.60 14.30 -11.69
N THR A 9 3.79 14.48 -12.75
CA THR A 9 3.84 15.68 -13.62
C THR A 9 2.92 16.79 -13.15
N ARG A 10 1.97 16.48 -12.24
CA ARG A 10 0.92 17.40 -11.73
C ARG A 10 0.00 17.95 -12.81
N GLN A 11 -0.19 17.19 -13.85
CA GLN A 11 -1.05 17.56 -14.96
C GLN A 11 -2.08 16.46 -15.25
N LYS A 12 -3.21 16.85 -15.85
CA LYS A 12 -4.10 15.91 -16.48
C LYS A 12 -3.49 15.47 -17.81
N GLU A 13 -3.27 14.20 -17.95
CA GLU A 13 -2.64 13.61 -19.14
C GLU A 13 -3.55 12.55 -19.74
N GLU A 14 -3.39 12.32 -21.04
CA GLU A 14 -4.01 11.18 -21.70
C GLU A 14 -3.51 9.88 -21.11
N PHE A 15 -4.44 9.04 -20.68
CA PHE A 15 -4.09 7.72 -20.16
C PHE A 15 -3.57 6.82 -21.29
N ARG A 16 -2.34 6.37 -21.15
CA ARG A 16 -1.69 5.41 -22.06
C ARG A 16 -1.25 4.20 -21.27
N PRO A 17 -1.86 3.02 -21.47
CA PRO A 17 -1.42 1.81 -20.80
C PRO A 17 -0.01 1.41 -21.29
N ILE A 18 0.79 0.83 -20.39
CA ILE A 18 2.13 0.32 -20.71
C ILE A 18 2.04 -0.80 -21.77
N GLU A 19 1.02 -1.65 -21.65
CA GLU A 19 0.72 -2.73 -22.59
C GLU A 19 -0.60 -2.41 -23.29
N PRO A 20 -0.65 -2.33 -24.64
CA PRO A 20 -1.86 -1.99 -25.35
C PRO A 20 -3.04 -2.88 -24.97
N GLY A 21 -4.17 -2.26 -24.64
CA GLY A 21 -5.40 -2.95 -24.23
C GLY A 21 -5.40 -3.52 -22.81
N LYS A 22 -4.28 -3.48 -22.07
CA LYS A 22 -4.21 -4.01 -20.70
C LYS A 22 -3.88 -2.93 -19.69
N VAL A 23 -4.55 -2.98 -18.54
CA VAL A 23 -4.32 -2.09 -17.41
C VAL A 23 -4.00 -2.92 -16.17
N ARG A 24 -2.89 -2.59 -15.51
CA ARG A 24 -2.55 -3.12 -14.19
C ARG A 24 -2.78 -2.01 -13.16
N MET A 25 -3.78 -2.20 -12.33
CA MET A 25 -4.18 -1.22 -11.32
C MET A 25 -3.90 -1.77 -9.92
N TYR A 26 -3.14 -1.04 -9.13
CA TYR A 26 -2.91 -1.35 -7.73
C TYR A 26 -3.50 -0.25 -6.85
N VAL A 27 -4.24 -0.65 -5.82
CA VAL A 27 -4.81 0.25 -4.82
C VAL A 27 -4.44 -0.26 -3.44
N CYS A 28 -3.88 0.61 -2.60
CA CYS A 28 -3.61 0.26 -1.21
C CYS A 28 -4.91 -0.13 -0.50
N GLY A 29 -4.90 -1.29 0.14
CA GLY A 29 -5.97 -1.75 1.00
C GLY A 29 -5.93 -1.11 2.39
N MET A 30 -6.84 -1.51 3.24
CA MET A 30 -6.88 -1.03 4.61
C MET A 30 -6.07 -1.93 5.56
N THR A 31 -5.69 -1.36 6.71
CA THR A 31 -5.18 -2.11 7.87
C THR A 31 -6.38 -2.64 8.65
N VAL A 32 -6.48 -3.96 8.78
CA VAL A 32 -7.68 -4.65 9.26
C VAL A 32 -7.68 -4.87 10.78
N TYR A 33 -7.65 -3.78 11.55
CA TYR A 33 -7.70 -3.79 13.01
C TYR A 33 -9.04 -3.33 13.59
N ASP A 34 -9.95 -2.82 12.75
CA ASP A 34 -11.28 -2.33 13.13
C ASP A 34 -12.22 -2.34 11.92
N TYR A 35 -13.51 -2.03 12.14
CA TYR A 35 -14.51 -1.92 11.09
C TYR A 35 -14.20 -0.83 10.07
N CYS A 36 -14.73 -0.99 8.86
CA CYS A 36 -14.70 0.04 7.84
C CYS A 36 -15.44 1.31 8.31
N HIS A 37 -14.91 2.45 7.92
CA HIS A 37 -15.59 3.73 8.06
C HIS A 37 -15.76 4.41 6.70
N VAL A 38 -16.53 5.51 6.64
CA VAL A 38 -16.84 6.22 5.38
C VAL A 38 -15.61 6.60 4.56
N GLY A 39 -14.47 6.85 5.20
CA GLY A 39 -13.20 7.13 4.51
C GLY A 39 -12.70 5.92 3.69
N HIS A 40 -12.80 4.71 4.25
CA HIS A 40 -12.47 3.47 3.53
C HIS A 40 -13.46 3.25 2.39
N ALA A 41 -14.76 3.37 2.66
CA ALA A 41 -15.82 3.22 1.66
C ALA A 41 -15.59 4.18 0.48
N ARG A 42 -15.23 5.45 0.74
CA ARG A 42 -14.94 6.44 -0.31
C ARG A 42 -13.82 5.98 -1.24
N VAL A 43 -12.71 5.49 -0.70
CA VAL A 43 -11.59 4.99 -1.51
C VAL A 43 -12.04 3.82 -2.38
N MET A 44 -12.74 2.85 -1.77
CA MET A 44 -13.17 1.64 -2.47
C MET A 44 -14.17 1.94 -3.60
N VAL A 45 -15.15 2.82 -3.36
CA VAL A 45 -16.12 3.25 -4.38
C VAL A 45 -15.44 3.99 -5.52
N VAL A 46 -14.50 4.90 -5.23
CA VAL A 46 -13.79 5.66 -6.28
C VAL A 46 -13.04 4.72 -7.23
N PHE A 47 -12.32 3.74 -6.67
CA PHE A 47 -11.57 2.80 -7.51
C PHE A 47 -12.45 1.73 -8.16
N ASP A 48 -13.60 1.39 -7.59
CA ASP A 48 -14.61 0.56 -8.27
C ASP A 48 -15.18 1.26 -9.50
N VAL A 49 -15.50 2.55 -9.39
CA VAL A 49 -15.94 3.35 -10.56
C VAL A 49 -14.84 3.40 -11.63
N ALA A 50 -13.57 3.61 -11.22
CA ALA A 50 -12.45 3.62 -12.15
C ALA A 50 -12.28 2.25 -12.85
N LEU A 51 -12.38 1.15 -12.08
CA LEU A 51 -12.32 -0.21 -12.60
C LEU A 51 -13.40 -0.48 -13.65
N ARG A 52 -14.66 -0.15 -13.32
CA ARG A 52 -15.80 -0.34 -14.23
C ARG A 52 -15.64 0.49 -15.49
N TRP A 53 -15.23 1.74 -15.36
CA TRP A 53 -14.99 2.63 -16.50
C TRP A 53 -13.90 2.07 -17.43
N LEU A 54 -12.78 1.61 -16.89
CA LEU A 54 -11.69 1.02 -17.68
C LEU A 54 -12.16 -0.24 -18.41
N ARG A 55 -12.92 -1.11 -17.76
CA ARG A 55 -13.50 -2.33 -18.39
C ARG A 55 -14.51 -1.99 -19.48
N ASP A 56 -15.40 -1.04 -19.21
CA ASP A 56 -16.38 -0.56 -20.19
C ASP A 56 -15.71 0.12 -21.40
N SER A 57 -14.56 0.74 -21.18
CA SER A 57 -13.71 1.31 -22.24
C SER A 57 -12.93 0.26 -23.05
N GLY A 58 -13.12 -1.02 -22.78
CA GLY A 58 -12.52 -2.13 -23.53
C GLY A 58 -11.15 -2.59 -23.05
N TYR A 59 -10.68 -2.14 -21.88
CA TYR A 59 -9.43 -2.62 -21.31
C TYR A 59 -9.60 -3.94 -20.55
N ASP A 60 -8.63 -4.84 -20.70
CA ASP A 60 -8.42 -5.97 -19.79
C ASP A 60 -7.72 -5.45 -18.52
N VAL A 61 -8.44 -5.47 -17.38
CA VAL A 61 -7.96 -4.84 -16.15
C VAL A 61 -7.64 -5.89 -15.11
N CYS A 62 -6.34 -6.01 -14.78
CA CYS A 62 -5.87 -6.70 -13.57
C CYS A 62 -5.87 -5.72 -12.41
N TYR A 63 -6.83 -5.87 -11.49
CA TYR A 63 -6.97 -5.04 -10.30
C TYR A 63 -6.43 -5.77 -9.07
N VAL A 64 -5.44 -5.19 -8.41
CA VAL A 64 -4.84 -5.70 -7.19
C VAL A 64 -5.12 -4.72 -6.05
N ARG A 65 -5.59 -5.27 -4.93
CA ARG A 65 -5.75 -4.54 -3.67
C ARG A 65 -5.22 -5.43 -2.54
N ASN A 66 -4.23 -4.93 -1.79
CA ASN A 66 -3.70 -5.71 -0.68
C ASN A 66 -4.59 -5.64 0.57
N ILE A 67 -4.37 -6.57 1.48
CA ILE A 67 -4.85 -6.52 2.87
C ILE A 67 -3.63 -6.36 3.77
N THR A 68 -3.60 -5.30 4.58
CA THR A 68 -2.58 -5.14 5.62
C THR A 68 -3.08 -5.82 6.89
N ASP A 69 -2.72 -7.08 7.05
CA ASP A 69 -3.11 -7.96 8.15
C ASP A 69 -1.99 -8.16 9.18
N ILE A 70 -0.91 -7.39 9.08
CA ILE A 70 0.13 -7.25 10.11
C ILE A 70 0.58 -5.78 10.17
N ASP A 71 0.51 -5.18 11.36
CA ASP A 71 0.84 -3.77 11.63
C ASP A 71 0.85 -3.57 13.16
N ASP A 72 1.56 -2.59 13.67
CA ASP A 72 1.62 -2.29 15.11
C ASP A 72 0.23 -2.05 15.72
N LYS A 73 -0.69 -1.45 14.95
CA LYS A 73 -2.07 -1.22 15.39
C LYS A 73 -2.84 -2.52 15.57
N ILE A 74 -2.61 -3.50 14.72
CA ILE A 74 -3.21 -4.83 14.81
C ILE A 74 -2.70 -5.53 16.06
N ILE A 75 -1.37 -5.55 16.25
CA ILE A 75 -0.72 -6.19 17.40
C ILE A 75 -1.23 -5.58 18.70
N ARG A 76 -1.26 -4.24 18.78
CA ARG A 76 -1.77 -3.53 19.96
C ARG A 76 -3.24 -3.85 20.22
N ARG A 77 -4.09 -3.81 19.20
CA ARG A 77 -5.52 -4.12 19.35
C ARG A 77 -5.75 -5.54 19.80
N ALA A 78 -5.02 -6.51 19.27
CA ALA A 78 -5.11 -7.91 19.68
C ALA A 78 -4.72 -8.09 21.16
N GLN A 79 -3.64 -7.42 21.59
CA GLN A 79 -3.22 -7.41 23.00
C GLN A 79 -4.28 -6.77 23.92
N GLU A 80 -4.85 -5.63 23.55
CA GLU A 80 -5.91 -4.95 24.30
C GLU A 80 -7.14 -5.84 24.45
N ASN A 81 -7.49 -6.61 23.43
CA ASN A 81 -8.64 -7.52 23.43
C ASN A 81 -8.31 -8.89 24.06
N GLY A 82 -7.06 -9.21 24.32
CA GLY A 82 -6.63 -10.52 24.82
C GLY A 82 -6.89 -11.66 23.83
N GLU A 83 -6.77 -11.38 22.52
CA GLU A 83 -7.02 -12.34 21.43
C GLU A 83 -5.81 -12.50 20.51
N ASP A 84 -5.79 -13.58 19.73
CA ASP A 84 -4.79 -13.81 18.67
C ASP A 84 -5.00 -12.80 17.52
N PHE A 85 -3.91 -12.26 16.98
CA PHE A 85 -3.98 -11.23 15.93
C PHE A 85 -4.52 -11.78 14.59
N HIS A 86 -4.35 -13.07 14.30
CA HIS A 86 -4.95 -13.69 13.12
C HIS A 86 -6.47 -13.79 13.28
N ALA A 87 -6.96 -14.16 14.47
CA ALA A 87 -8.38 -14.19 14.75
C ALA A 87 -9.01 -12.79 14.63
N LEU A 88 -8.32 -11.76 15.14
CA LEU A 88 -8.73 -10.37 15.00
C LEU A 88 -8.83 -9.98 13.51
N THR A 89 -7.78 -10.19 12.75
CA THR A 89 -7.71 -9.77 11.34
C THR A 89 -8.69 -10.52 10.46
N ASP A 90 -8.85 -11.83 10.63
CA ASP A 90 -9.83 -12.63 9.87
C ASP A 90 -11.27 -12.14 10.09
N ARG A 91 -11.62 -11.76 11.32
CA ARG A 91 -12.91 -11.17 11.63
C ARG A 91 -13.15 -9.86 10.90
N PHE A 92 -12.16 -8.95 10.92
CA PHE A 92 -12.32 -7.66 10.26
C PHE A 92 -12.20 -7.73 8.72
N ILE A 93 -11.46 -8.70 8.17
CA ILE A 93 -11.47 -9.01 6.74
C ILE A 93 -12.88 -9.44 6.30
N GLN A 94 -13.51 -10.35 7.06
CA GLN A 94 -14.87 -10.77 6.75
C GLN A 94 -15.87 -9.61 6.82
N ALA A 95 -15.79 -8.78 7.87
CA ALA A 95 -16.62 -7.59 7.99
C ALA A 95 -16.41 -6.61 6.82
N MET A 96 -15.15 -6.34 6.45
CA MET A 96 -14.80 -5.53 5.29
C MET A 96 -15.44 -6.07 4.00
N HIS A 97 -15.34 -7.38 3.74
CA HIS A 97 -15.91 -7.98 2.54
C HIS A 97 -17.45 -7.86 2.54
N GLN A 98 -18.10 -8.00 3.69
CA GLN A 98 -19.55 -7.80 3.81
C GLN A 98 -19.95 -6.35 3.50
N ASP A 99 -19.23 -5.38 4.08
CA ASP A 99 -19.47 -3.96 3.82
C ASP A 99 -19.29 -3.60 2.33
N LEU A 100 -18.21 -4.10 1.71
CA LEU A 100 -17.93 -3.87 0.30
C LEU A 100 -18.98 -4.51 -0.61
N ALA A 101 -19.44 -5.71 -0.28
CA ALA A 101 -20.53 -6.38 -1.01
C ALA A 101 -21.85 -5.61 -0.88
N ALA A 102 -22.17 -5.08 0.31
CA ALA A 102 -23.36 -4.26 0.54
C ALA A 102 -23.34 -2.95 -0.26
N LEU A 103 -22.13 -2.40 -0.53
CA LEU A 103 -21.93 -1.24 -1.39
C LEU A 103 -21.89 -1.60 -2.89
N GLY A 104 -22.02 -2.87 -3.25
CA GLY A 104 -21.96 -3.33 -4.64
C GLY A 104 -20.58 -3.18 -5.31
N ILE A 105 -19.52 -3.11 -4.52
CA ILE A 105 -18.14 -2.98 -4.98
C ILE A 105 -17.65 -4.33 -5.51
N LEU A 106 -17.03 -4.31 -6.69
CA LEU A 106 -16.47 -5.51 -7.29
C LEU A 106 -15.21 -5.98 -6.54
N PRO A 107 -15.05 -7.30 -6.35
CA PRO A 107 -13.81 -7.83 -5.79
C PRO A 107 -12.62 -7.54 -6.71
N PRO A 108 -11.42 -7.37 -6.17
CA PRO A 108 -10.20 -7.26 -6.96
C PRO A 108 -9.88 -8.59 -7.67
N THR A 109 -9.00 -8.53 -8.68
CA THR A 109 -8.48 -9.73 -9.35
C THR A 109 -7.58 -10.53 -8.40
N HIS A 110 -6.78 -9.82 -7.60
CA HIS A 110 -5.94 -10.39 -6.56
C HIS A 110 -6.03 -9.53 -5.29
N GLU A 111 -6.14 -10.19 -4.14
CA GLU A 111 -6.20 -9.54 -2.84
C GLU A 111 -5.19 -10.18 -1.87
N PRO A 112 -3.87 -9.95 -2.11
CA PRO A 112 -2.82 -10.56 -1.29
C PRO A 112 -2.82 -10.01 0.13
N ARG A 113 -2.57 -10.89 1.11
CA ARG A 113 -2.34 -10.52 2.50
C ARG A 113 -0.84 -10.24 2.73
N ALA A 114 -0.53 -9.27 3.57
CA ALA A 114 0.86 -8.95 3.91
C ALA A 114 1.55 -10.15 4.58
N THR A 115 0.85 -10.88 5.46
CA THR A 115 1.39 -12.08 6.13
C THR A 115 1.73 -13.20 5.16
N GLU A 116 1.01 -13.34 4.04
CA GLU A 116 1.28 -14.35 3.01
C GLU A 116 2.46 -13.95 2.09
N ALA A 117 2.81 -12.66 2.05
CA ALA A 117 3.86 -12.12 1.19
C ALA A 117 5.22 -11.96 1.89
N ILE A 118 5.39 -12.43 3.13
CA ILE A 118 6.63 -12.21 3.92
C ILE A 118 7.87 -12.74 3.19
N THR A 119 7.79 -13.89 2.55
CA THR A 119 8.93 -14.46 1.80
C THR A 119 9.35 -13.55 0.64
N ASP A 120 8.38 -13.01 -0.10
CA ASP A 120 8.64 -12.09 -1.22
C ASP A 120 9.18 -10.75 -0.73
N ILE A 121 8.67 -10.26 0.41
CA ILE A 121 9.15 -9.04 1.07
C ILE A 121 10.62 -9.21 1.46
N ILE A 122 10.99 -10.32 2.09
CA ILE A 122 12.39 -10.62 2.48
C ILE A 122 13.28 -10.68 1.23
N ALA A 123 12.84 -11.33 0.17
CA ALA A 123 13.60 -11.41 -1.08
C ALA A 123 13.81 -10.03 -1.72
N LEU A 124 12.81 -9.15 -1.66
CA LEU A 124 12.93 -7.75 -2.12
C LEU A 124 13.92 -6.98 -1.25
N ILE A 125 13.83 -7.09 0.07
CA ILE A 125 14.75 -6.45 1.02
C ILE A 125 16.19 -6.90 0.74
N GLN A 126 16.42 -8.20 0.56
CA GLN A 126 17.76 -8.72 0.23
C GLN A 126 18.28 -8.11 -1.08
N THR A 127 17.42 -8.01 -2.09
CA THR A 127 17.78 -7.36 -3.36
C THR A 127 18.19 -5.88 -3.18
N LEU A 128 17.52 -5.17 -2.27
CA LEU A 128 17.88 -3.77 -1.97
C LEU A 128 19.21 -3.67 -1.23
N ILE A 129 19.49 -4.58 -0.30
CA ILE A 129 20.78 -4.67 0.39
C ILE A 129 21.90 -4.95 -0.61
N ASP A 130 21.73 -5.95 -1.47
CA ASP A 130 22.73 -6.36 -2.49
C ASP A 130 23.04 -5.21 -3.48
N LYS A 131 22.06 -4.35 -3.71
CA LYS A 131 22.19 -3.15 -4.55
C LYS A 131 22.65 -1.92 -3.78
N ASN A 132 22.93 -2.03 -2.50
CA ASN A 132 23.31 -0.94 -1.60
C ASN A 132 22.26 0.19 -1.47
N PHE A 133 20.97 -0.13 -1.62
CA PHE A 133 19.87 0.78 -1.33
C PHE A 133 19.28 0.57 0.07
N ALA A 134 19.69 -0.48 0.76
CA ALA A 134 19.33 -0.75 2.15
C ALA A 134 20.54 -1.27 2.92
N TYR A 135 20.53 -1.12 4.23
CA TYR A 135 21.57 -1.59 5.12
C TYR A 135 20.98 -2.14 6.41
N VAL A 136 21.76 -2.99 7.09
CA VAL A 136 21.41 -3.55 8.41
C VAL A 136 22.00 -2.66 9.48
N GLY A 137 21.17 -2.09 10.35
CA GLY A 137 21.60 -1.31 11.49
C GLY A 137 22.14 -2.16 12.64
N GLY A 138 22.69 -1.49 13.65
CA GLY A 138 23.30 -2.15 14.81
C GLY A 138 22.32 -2.98 15.65
N SER A 139 21.02 -2.67 15.62
CA SER A 139 19.92 -3.43 16.26
C SER A 139 19.51 -4.68 15.51
N GLY A 140 19.96 -4.87 14.25
CA GLY A 140 19.53 -5.92 13.36
C GLY A 140 18.34 -5.54 12.46
N ASP A 141 17.82 -4.32 12.62
CA ASP A 141 16.78 -3.78 11.73
C ASP A 141 17.36 -3.39 10.37
N VAL A 142 16.52 -3.40 9.33
CA VAL A 142 16.94 -3.03 7.98
C VAL A 142 16.36 -1.68 7.62
N TYR A 143 17.22 -0.77 7.18
CA TYR A 143 16.86 0.58 6.77
C TYR A 143 17.08 0.79 5.28
N TYR A 144 16.16 1.50 4.65
CA TYR A 144 16.34 1.97 3.27
C TYR A 144 17.11 3.29 3.26
N ASP A 145 18.21 3.34 2.52
CA ASP A 145 19.01 4.54 2.34
C ASP A 145 18.39 5.45 1.27
N VAL A 146 17.60 6.40 1.70
CA VAL A 146 16.88 7.34 0.82
C VAL A 146 17.83 8.26 0.06
N SER A 147 19.04 8.53 0.59
CA SER A 147 20.04 9.40 -0.02
C SER A 147 20.58 8.82 -1.34
N ARG A 148 20.59 7.49 -1.46
CA ARG A 148 21.04 6.78 -2.66
C ARG A 148 20.01 6.75 -3.79
N PHE A 149 18.77 7.14 -3.53
CA PHE A 149 17.73 7.19 -4.55
C PHE A 149 17.45 8.64 -4.97
N ALA A 150 18.11 9.09 -6.04
CA ALA A 150 18.07 10.47 -6.52
C ALA A 150 16.65 11.04 -6.78
N HIS A 151 15.66 10.19 -6.99
CA HIS A 151 14.27 10.58 -7.25
C HIS A 151 13.35 10.41 -6.03
N TYR A 152 13.91 10.15 -4.84
CA TYR A 152 13.10 10.01 -3.62
C TYR A 152 12.31 11.29 -3.33
N GLY A 153 11.04 11.14 -2.98
CA GLY A 153 10.14 12.27 -2.73
C GLY A 153 9.53 12.95 -3.97
N GLN A 154 10.02 12.64 -5.18
CA GLN A 154 9.57 13.32 -6.41
C GLN A 154 8.06 13.14 -6.65
N LEU A 155 7.51 11.94 -6.46
CA LEU A 155 6.07 11.67 -6.64
C LEU A 155 5.21 12.50 -5.67
N ALA A 156 5.65 12.64 -4.43
CA ALA A 156 4.98 13.44 -3.40
C ALA A 156 5.34 14.92 -3.46
N ASN A 157 6.27 15.32 -4.35
CA ASN A 157 6.85 16.64 -4.44
C ASN A 157 7.41 17.14 -3.10
N LYS A 158 8.14 16.26 -2.44
CA LYS A 158 8.84 16.56 -1.19
C LYS A 158 10.33 16.52 -1.41
N LYS A 159 11.04 17.45 -0.79
CA LYS A 159 12.50 17.43 -0.71
C LYS A 159 12.91 16.69 0.57
N LEU A 160 14.03 15.99 0.53
CA LEU A 160 14.56 15.29 1.71
C LEU A 160 14.75 16.25 2.88
N ASP A 161 15.28 17.45 2.63
CA ASP A 161 15.52 18.49 3.65
C ASP A 161 14.23 18.97 4.36
N ASP A 162 13.06 18.78 3.71
CA ASP A 162 11.75 19.15 4.28
C ASP A 162 11.13 18.01 5.11
N LEU A 163 11.73 16.82 5.09
CA LEU A 163 11.26 15.67 5.84
C LEU A 163 11.81 15.76 7.27
N ARG A 164 10.91 15.89 8.24
CA ARG A 164 11.30 15.90 9.66
C ARG A 164 11.55 14.47 10.13
N ALA A 165 12.80 14.19 10.48
CA ALA A 165 13.15 12.95 11.17
C ALA A 165 12.33 12.82 12.47
N GLY A 166 11.91 11.59 12.81
CA GLY A 166 11.16 11.32 14.04
C GLY A 166 9.70 11.78 14.07
N SER A 167 9.15 12.29 12.96
CA SER A 167 7.77 12.83 12.95
C SER A 167 6.68 11.77 13.17
N ARG A 168 6.97 10.49 12.93
CA ARG A 168 6.03 9.38 13.04
C ARG A 168 6.53 8.23 13.92
N VAL A 169 7.83 8.01 13.94
CA VAL A 169 8.51 6.97 14.72
C VAL A 169 9.71 7.64 15.37
N GLU A 170 10.04 7.28 16.60
CA GLU A 170 11.25 7.77 17.28
C GLU A 170 12.50 7.43 16.43
N ILE A 171 13.45 8.37 16.42
CA ILE A 171 14.70 8.18 15.70
C ILE A 171 15.51 7.15 16.48
N GLU A 172 15.83 6.04 15.85
CA GLU A 172 16.75 5.08 16.43
C GLU A 172 18.19 5.49 16.19
N GLU A 173 19.02 5.41 17.24
CA GLU A 173 20.46 5.73 17.18
C GLU A 173 21.23 4.84 16.18
N ALA A 174 20.62 3.74 15.74
CA ALA A 174 21.21 2.80 14.78
C ALA A 174 21.12 3.23 13.30
N LYS A 175 20.46 4.36 13.00
CA LYS A 175 20.39 4.89 11.63
C LYS A 175 21.67 5.65 11.27
N GLU A 176 22.18 5.41 10.06
CA GLU A 176 23.35 6.15 9.55
C GLU A 176 22.99 7.61 9.20
N ASP A 177 21.74 7.83 8.71
CA ASP A 177 21.19 9.14 8.38
C ASP A 177 19.70 9.16 8.79
N PRO A 178 19.35 9.83 9.91
CA PRO A 178 18.01 9.80 10.51
C PRO A 178 16.97 10.63 9.75
#